data_2b0ef7e13ab7bf6f693d4cd339844878
#
_entry.id   2b0ef7e13ab7bf6f693d4cd339844878
#
_cell.length_a   1.000
_cell.length_b   1.000
_cell.length_c   1.000
_cell.angle_alpha   90.00
_cell.angle_beta   90.00
_cell.angle_gamma   90.00
#
_symmetry.space_group_name_H-M   'P 1'
#
loop_
_entity.id
_entity.type
_entity.pdbx_description
1 polymer ?
#
loop_
_entity_poly.entity_id
_entity_poly.type
_entity_poly.pdbx_seq_one_letter_code
_entity_poly.pdbx_strand_id
1 'polypeptide(L)'
;MTEQNKPFYEKFVKKNEAKIHHQKKKEIDETLNKEKNTTKKNNREEFPVKIVKTKNTGKNIFKENDEDTKALLNSFDLIIKDALKLSSKQTASVPKDIRILFHELTNERGARKVNYLNNPVKLTAYIYHYMWWNLVRISKLIGNLDFDLKDGDIIADFGCGPMTLMCAFWIAKPELRSKKLHWYCADISGKALAAGEALFNSLFAFTNQNAGIEQTSNWKLTKLNGSFGLQLKEKVNLFVSANMFNEIFWDSSIKIEGEAERAAKTIQHYLQKNGAALIIEPGIPLAGEFVSALRKNFIEKKYKIISPCPHSGICPIPGKKTSEQKNIKYPIASDKWCHFSFYADDAPPKLVELSEAARLEKTRASLSFIYCRGEEKKEKQVESKKGKKDFLARISSEIIKLGDGQIGRYACSEKGFLLLTEKKGSRSKLKEYVDGSLIKIENEKINRFFHDRKTGALIIQV
;
A
#
# COMPACT_ATOMS: atom_id res chain seq x y z
N MET A 1 -46.64 -12.99 -3.15
CA MET A 1 -46.30 -13.39 -1.77
C MET A 1 -46.54 -12.19 -0.88
N THR A 2 -47.56 -12.29 -0.03
CA THR A 2 -48.03 -11.22 0.85
C THR A 2 -47.04 -11.00 2.00
N GLU A 3 -46.91 -9.77 2.49
CA GLU A 3 -45.97 -9.33 3.54
C GLU A 3 -46.04 -10.07 4.89
N GLN A 4 -47.05 -10.95 5.05
CA GLN A 4 -47.27 -11.67 6.29
C GLN A 4 -46.33 -12.86 6.55
N ASN A 5 -45.59 -13.37 5.56
CA ASN A 5 -44.77 -14.59 5.67
C ASN A 5 -43.26 -14.35 5.71
N LYS A 6 -42.79 -13.13 6.09
CA LYS A 6 -41.37 -12.92 6.30
C LYS A 6 -40.93 -13.34 7.71
N PRO A 7 -39.72 -13.96 7.86
CA PRO A 7 -39.21 -14.37 9.16
C PRO A 7 -39.14 -13.20 10.15
N PHE A 8 -39.45 -13.44 11.41
CA PHE A 8 -39.48 -12.47 12.50
C PHE A 8 -38.19 -11.64 12.56
N TYR A 9 -37.03 -12.23 12.23
CA TYR A 9 -35.72 -11.59 12.17
C TYR A 9 -35.66 -10.47 11.14
N GLU A 10 -36.19 -10.65 9.94
CA GLU A 10 -36.17 -9.58 8.89
C GLU A 10 -37.05 -8.38 9.27
N LYS A 11 -38.16 -8.61 9.98
CA LYS A 11 -38.99 -7.51 10.49
C LYS A 11 -38.30 -6.72 11.60
N PHE A 12 -37.49 -7.41 12.43
CA PHE A 12 -36.75 -6.81 13.53
C PHE A 12 -35.56 -5.98 13.02
N VAL A 13 -34.82 -6.46 12.00
CA VAL A 13 -33.68 -5.74 11.37
C VAL A 13 -34.18 -4.48 10.68
N LYS A 14 -35.22 -4.55 9.84
CA LYS A 14 -35.80 -3.37 9.17
C LYS A 14 -36.33 -2.31 10.14
N LYS A 15 -36.94 -2.74 11.26
CA LYS A 15 -37.44 -1.81 12.27
C LYS A 15 -36.33 -1.10 13.03
N ASN A 16 -35.20 -1.78 13.26
CA ASN A 16 -34.02 -1.18 13.90
C ASN A 16 -33.24 -0.29 12.93
N GLU A 17 -33.10 -0.67 11.68
CA GLU A 17 -32.48 0.18 10.64
C GLU A 17 -33.25 1.47 10.42
N ALA A 18 -34.57 1.39 10.38
CA ALA A 18 -35.41 2.60 10.28
C ALA A 18 -35.29 3.51 11.50
N LYS A 19 -35.20 2.96 12.73
CA LYS A 19 -34.96 3.75 13.95
C LYS A 19 -33.58 4.40 13.96
N ILE A 20 -32.53 3.68 13.58
CA ILE A 20 -31.15 4.19 13.49
C ILE A 20 -31.06 5.29 12.42
N HIS A 21 -31.75 5.11 11.27
CA HIS A 21 -31.79 6.11 10.21
C HIS A 21 -32.52 7.38 10.65
N HIS A 22 -33.59 7.24 11.42
CA HIS A 22 -34.38 8.37 11.95
C HIS A 22 -33.62 9.14 13.05
N GLN A 23 -32.90 8.43 13.94
CA GLN A 23 -32.03 9.05 14.92
C GLN A 23 -30.85 9.79 14.30
N LYS A 24 -30.15 9.16 13.34
CA LYS A 24 -29.05 9.83 12.60
C LYS A 24 -29.51 11.07 11.83
N LYS A 25 -30.73 11.01 11.23
CA LYS A 25 -31.28 12.17 10.53
C LYS A 25 -31.61 13.32 11.49
N LYS A 26 -32.12 13.01 12.69
CA LYS A 26 -32.41 14.01 13.73
C LYS A 26 -31.16 14.65 14.29
N GLU A 27 -30.09 13.86 14.54
CA GLU A 27 -28.78 14.37 14.97
C GLU A 27 -28.10 15.25 13.89
N ILE A 28 -28.24 14.88 12.60
CA ILE A 28 -27.73 15.68 11.49
C ILE A 28 -28.49 16.99 11.38
N ASP A 29 -29.82 16.98 11.49
CA ASP A 29 -30.66 18.20 11.41
C ASP A 29 -30.44 19.13 12.63
N GLU A 30 -30.21 18.59 13.83
CA GLU A 30 -29.86 19.37 15.02
C GLU A 30 -28.45 19.97 14.91
N THR A 31 -27.49 19.24 14.30
CA THR A 31 -26.13 19.74 14.06
C THR A 31 -26.13 20.83 13.00
N LEU A 32 -26.89 20.67 11.91
CA LEU A 32 -27.06 21.68 10.87
C LEU A 32 -27.78 22.95 11.35
N ASN A 33 -28.73 22.83 12.29
CA ASN A 33 -29.41 23.99 12.87
C ASN A 33 -28.54 24.72 13.91
N LYS A 34 -27.66 24.02 14.63
CA LYS A 34 -26.63 24.64 15.49
C LYS A 34 -25.59 25.39 14.66
N GLU A 35 -25.17 24.82 13.49
CA GLU A 35 -24.24 25.50 12.58
C GLU A 35 -24.85 26.74 11.91
N LYS A 36 -26.15 26.77 11.61
CA LYS A 36 -26.84 27.95 11.04
C LYS A 36 -26.97 29.11 12.01
N ASN A 37 -27.03 28.84 13.30
CA ASN A 37 -27.12 29.89 14.32
C ASN A 37 -25.77 30.48 14.76
N THR A 38 -24.64 29.84 14.41
CA THR A 38 -23.29 30.37 14.69
C THR A 38 -22.69 31.15 13.52
N THR A 39 -23.40 31.31 12.41
CA THR A 39 -22.90 32.01 11.21
C THR A 39 -23.24 33.51 11.16
N LYS A 40 -23.61 34.13 12.29
CA LYS A 40 -23.71 35.59 12.36
C LYS A 40 -22.43 36.20 12.97
N LYS A 41 -21.70 36.91 12.07
CA LYS A 41 -20.56 37.80 12.31
C LYS A 41 -19.24 37.14 12.73
N ASN A 42 -18.48 36.68 11.72
CA ASN A 42 -17.04 36.84 11.79
C ASN A 42 -16.59 37.55 10.51
N ASN A 43 -16.24 38.81 10.63
CA ASN A 43 -15.44 39.54 9.67
C ASN A 43 -14.14 38.71 9.49
N ARG A 44 -14.04 37.95 8.39
CA ARG A 44 -12.79 37.33 7.99
C ARG A 44 -11.89 38.47 7.49
N GLU A 45 -10.94 38.88 8.31
CA GLU A 45 -9.75 39.55 7.80
C GLU A 45 -9.10 38.57 6.81
N GLU A 46 -9.26 38.83 5.51
CA GLU A 46 -8.52 38.15 4.46
C GLU A 46 -7.05 38.58 4.56
N PHE A 47 -6.29 37.86 5.39
CA PHE A 47 -4.83 38.03 5.36
C PHE A 47 -4.33 37.43 4.05
N PRO A 48 -3.51 38.19 3.27
CA PRO A 48 -2.96 37.71 2.00
C PRO A 48 -2.08 36.50 2.29
N VAL A 49 -2.57 35.30 1.99
CA VAL A 49 -1.80 34.05 2.03
C VAL A 49 -0.81 34.13 0.86
N LYS A 50 0.48 34.19 1.17
CA LYS A 50 1.51 34.20 0.12
C LYS A 50 1.51 32.87 -0.62
N ILE A 51 1.39 32.92 -1.95
CA ILE A 51 1.50 31.74 -2.82
C ILE A 51 2.94 31.22 -2.75
N VAL A 52 3.09 29.93 -2.45
CA VAL A 52 4.37 29.24 -2.35
C VAL A 52 4.65 28.53 -3.66
N LYS A 53 5.85 28.68 -4.21
CA LYS A 53 6.24 27.96 -5.40
C LYS A 53 6.51 26.50 -5.08
N THR A 54 5.95 25.62 -5.91
CA THR A 54 6.21 24.18 -5.87
C THR A 54 6.74 23.70 -7.21
N LYS A 55 7.57 22.66 -7.18
CA LYS A 55 8.14 22.02 -8.38
C LYS A 55 8.00 20.52 -8.27
N ASN A 56 7.40 19.88 -9.29
CA ASN A 56 7.44 18.43 -9.42
C ASN A 56 8.89 17.98 -9.67
N THR A 57 9.36 17.00 -8.90
CA THR A 57 10.70 16.45 -9.06
C THR A 57 10.79 15.41 -10.17
N GLY A 58 9.68 15.05 -10.80
CA GLY A 58 9.58 13.94 -11.76
C GLY A 58 9.59 12.55 -11.12
N LYS A 59 9.80 12.45 -9.81
CA LYS A 59 9.78 11.19 -9.06
C LYS A 59 8.35 10.90 -8.60
N ASN A 60 7.75 9.87 -9.18
CA ASN A 60 6.46 9.33 -8.76
C ASN A 60 6.60 7.83 -8.53
N ILE A 61 6.10 7.34 -7.40
CA ILE A 61 6.15 5.93 -7.02
C ILE A 61 5.03 5.08 -7.62
N PHE A 62 4.13 5.67 -8.39
CA PHE A 62 3.00 5.00 -9.07
C PHE A 62 2.80 5.52 -10.50
N LYS A 63 3.89 5.71 -11.25
CA LYS A 63 3.77 5.92 -12.70
C LYS A 63 3.10 4.72 -13.35
N GLU A 64 2.52 4.93 -14.51
CA GLU A 64 1.97 3.84 -15.31
C GLU A 64 3.06 2.79 -15.60
N ASN A 65 2.62 1.54 -15.67
CA ASN A 65 3.46 0.45 -16.12
C ASN A 65 3.85 0.66 -17.59
N ASP A 66 5.04 0.20 -17.97
CA ASP A 66 5.42 0.10 -19.37
C ASP A 66 4.58 -0.95 -20.12
N GLU A 67 4.69 -0.96 -21.44
CA GLU A 67 3.90 -1.83 -22.30
C GLU A 67 4.22 -3.32 -22.08
N ASP A 68 5.48 -3.68 -21.82
CA ASP A 68 5.87 -5.06 -21.51
C ASP A 68 5.21 -5.55 -20.21
N THR A 69 5.27 -4.74 -19.17
CA THR A 69 4.60 -5.02 -17.88
C THR A 69 3.09 -5.18 -18.08
N LYS A 70 2.44 -4.28 -18.85
CA LYS A 70 1.02 -4.36 -19.15
C LYS A 70 0.68 -5.63 -19.93
N ALA A 71 1.48 -5.98 -20.94
CA ALA A 71 1.28 -7.18 -21.76
C ALA A 71 1.35 -8.46 -20.90
N LEU A 72 2.33 -8.57 -19.99
CA LEU A 72 2.46 -9.72 -19.10
C LEU A 72 1.30 -9.79 -18.09
N LEU A 73 0.87 -8.65 -17.53
CA LEU A 73 -0.29 -8.61 -16.64
C LEU A 73 -1.57 -9.00 -17.37
N ASN A 74 -1.77 -8.56 -18.63
CA ASN A 74 -2.93 -8.90 -19.45
C ASN A 74 -2.97 -10.37 -19.84
N SER A 75 -1.82 -11.01 -20.00
CA SER A 75 -1.69 -12.43 -20.36
C SER A 75 -1.61 -13.36 -19.16
N PHE A 76 -1.74 -12.86 -17.94
CA PHE A 76 -1.52 -13.66 -16.74
C PHE A 76 -2.54 -14.79 -16.56
N ASP A 77 -3.74 -14.70 -17.16
CA ASP A 77 -4.70 -15.80 -17.20
C ASP A 77 -4.16 -17.02 -18.00
N LEU A 78 -3.38 -16.78 -19.05
CA LEU A 78 -2.75 -17.85 -19.83
C LEU A 78 -1.65 -18.52 -19.00
N ILE A 79 -0.87 -17.73 -18.26
CA ILE A 79 0.15 -18.23 -17.35
C ILE A 79 -0.47 -19.07 -16.23
N ILE A 80 -1.59 -18.63 -15.64
CA ILE A 80 -2.33 -19.40 -14.63
C ILE A 80 -2.84 -20.73 -15.23
N LYS A 81 -3.41 -20.70 -16.42
CA LYS A 81 -3.95 -21.90 -17.09
C LYS A 81 -2.85 -22.93 -17.34
N ASP A 82 -1.69 -22.47 -17.84
CA ASP A 82 -0.55 -23.35 -18.07
C ASP A 82 0.01 -23.94 -16.77
N ALA A 83 0.18 -23.10 -15.73
CA ALA A 83 0.73 -23.54 -14.44
C ALA A 83 -0.17 -24.51 -13.68
N LEU A 84 -1.48 -24.27 -13.67
CA LEU A 84 -2.42 -25.02 -12.82
C LEU A 84 -3.12 -26.16 -13.56
N LYS A 85 -3.11 -26.17 -14.89
CA LYS A 85 -3.72 -27.21 -15.77
C LYS A 85 -5.13 -27.60 -15.36
N LEU A 86 -5.97 -26.59 -15.08
CA LEU A 86 -7.35 -26.79 -14.60
C LEU A 86 -8.25 -27.34 -15.72
N SER A 87 -9.18 -28.23 -15.35
CA SER A 87 -10.26 -28.64 -16.24
C SER A 87 -11.26 -27.50 -16.47
N SER A 88 -12.03 -27.56 -17.57
CA SER A 88 -13.06 -26.58 -17.88
C SER A 88 -14.08 -26.42 -16.74
N LYS A 89 -14.46 -27.51 -16.06
CA LYS A 89 -15.36 -27.49 -14.90
C LYS A 89 -14.78 -26.71 -13.72
N GLN A 90 -13.48 -26.90 -13.43
CA GLN A 90 -12.80 -26.14 -12.36
C GLN A 90 -12.70 -24.67 -12.72
N THR A 91 -12.34 -24.34 -13.96
CA THR A 91 -12.29 -22.93 -14.40
C THR A 91 -13.67 -22.25 -14.31
N ALA A 92 -14.75 -22.94 -14.67
CA ALA A 92 -16.11 -22.40 -14.57
C ALA A 92 -16.56 -22.12 -13.12
N SER A 93 -16.02 -22.84 -12.12
CA SER A 93 -16.36 -22.64 -10.71
C SER A 93 -15.63 -21.47 -10.06
N VAL A 94 -14.52 -20.97 -10.66
CA VAL A 94 -13.62 -19.97 -10.06
C VAL A 94 -14.36 -18.72 -9.54
N PRO A 95 -15.31 -18.08 -10.25
CA PRO A 95 -16.00 -16.89 -9.73
C PRO A 95 -16.76 -17.16 -8.42
N LYS A 96 -17.40 -18.35 -8.31
CA LYS A 96 -18.09 -18.78 -7.08
C LYS A 96 -17.10 -18.99 -5.95
N ASP A 97 -15.98 -19.64 -6.23
CA ASP A 97 -14.96 -19.98 -5.24
C ASP A 97 -14.25 -18.71 -4.72
N ILE A 98 -14.04 -17.73 -5.58
CA ILE A 98 -13.54 -16.39 -5.20
C ILE A 98 -14.50 -15.73 -4.20
N ARG A 99 -15.81 -15.77 -4.44
CA ARG A 99 -16.80 -15.18 -3.54
C ARG A 99 -16.81 -15.86 -2.18
N ILE A 100 -16.73 -17.19 -2.14
CA ILE A 100 -16.62 -17.95 -0.89
C ILE A 100 -15.36 -17.54 -0.13
N LEU A 101 -14.21 -17.50 -0.81
CA LEU A 101 -12.95 -17.09 -0.20
C LEU A 101 -13.01 -15.64 0.32
N PHE A 102 -13.66 -14.73 -0.40
CA PHE A 102 -13.84 -13.36 0.04
C PHE A 102 -14.58 -13.27 1.38
N HIS A 103 -15.68 -14.00 1.55
CA HIS A 103 -16.42 -14.04 2.81
C HIS A 103 -15.56 -14.53 3.97
N GLU A 104 -14.77 -15.58 3.75
CA GLU A 104 -13.85 -16.11 4.78
C GLU A 104 -12.73 -15.10 5.14
N LEU A 105 -12.23 -14.36 4.15
CA LEU A 105 -11.14 -13.39 4.38
C LEU A 105 -11.61 -12.07 4.97
N THR A 106 -12.89 -11.74 4.89
CA THR A 106 -13.46 -10.47 5.38
C THR A 106 -14.34 -10.63 6.61
N ASN A 107 -15.36 -11.48 6.54
CA ASN A 107 -16.40 -11.60 7.57
C ASN A 107 -16.07 -12.61 8.67
N GLU A 108 -15.30 -13.64 8.33
CA GLU A 108 -15.00 -14.78 9.21
C GLU A 108 -13.50 -14.87 9.55
N ARG A 109 -12.81 -13.75 9.56
CA ARG A 109 -11.35 -13.71 9.81
C ARG A 109 -10.92 -14.47 11.06
N GLY A 110 -11.71 -14.39 12.15
CA GLY A 110 -11.45 -15.06 13.41
C GLY A 110 -11.56 -16.58 13.38
N ALA A 111 -12.40 -17.11 12.49
CA ALA A 111 -12.60 -18.55 12.33
C ALA A 111 -11.71 -19.17 11.24
N ARG A 112 -10.95 -18.35 10.51
CA ARG A 112 -10.11 -18.80 9.40
C ARG A 112 -8.98 -19.69 9.87
N LYS A 113 -8.82 -20.85 9.23
CA LYS A 113 -7.64 -21.70 9.43
C LYS A 113 -6.40 -21.02 8.87
N VAL A 114 -5.31 -20.96 9.65
CA VAL A 114 -4.05 -20.33 9.29
C VAL A 114 -3.51 -20.84 7.93
N ASN A 115 -3.71 -22.12 7.61
CA ASN A 115 -3.21 -22.75 6.37
C ASN A 115 -4.29 -22.88 5.28
N TYR A 116 -5.16 -21.89 5.10
CA TYR A 116 -6.27 -21.97 4.14
C TYR A 116 -5.81 -22.19 2.68
N LEU A 117 -4.61 -21.75 2.31
CA LEU A 117 -4.01 -21.96 0.98
C LEU A 117 -3.58 -23.43 0.74
N ASN A 118 -3.61 -24.31 1.75
CA ASN A 118 -3.47 -25.74 1.53
C ASN A 118 -4.71 -26.40 0.91
N ASN A 119 -5.85 -25.70 0.87
CA ASN A 119 -7.03 -26.15 0.13
C ASN A 119 -6.87 -25.77 -1.36
N PRO A 120 -6.89 -26.73 -2.30
CA PRO A 120 -6.66 -26.44 -3.71
C PRO A 120 -7.67 -25.47 -4.33
N VAL A 121 -8.95 -25.57 -3.94
CA VAL A 121 -10.02 -24.69 -4.45
C VAL A 121 -9.78 -23.25 -3.98
N LYS A 122 -9.46 -23.06 -2.70
CA LYS A 122 -9.14 -21.73 -2.15
C LYS A 122 -7.86 -21.14 -2.76
N LEU A 123 -6.84 -21.98 -2.96
CA LEU A 123 -5.59 -21.56 -3.60
C LEU A 123 -5.82 -21.12 -5.04
N THR A 124 -6.62 -21.87 -5.81
CA THR A 124 -7.00 -21.49 -7.17
C THR A 124 -7.75 -20.16 -7.19
N ALA A 125 -8.76 -19.98 -6.33
CA ALA A 125 -9.52 -18.74 -6.18
C ALA A 125 -8.60 -17.56 -5.78
N TYR A 126 -7.65 -17.81 -4.87
CA TYR A 126 -6.65 -16.82 -4.46
C TYR A 126 -5.76 -16.38 -5.63
N ILE A 127 -5.25 -17.32 -6.43
CA ILE A 127 -4.37 -17.04 -7.57
C ILE A 127 -5.10 -16.23 -8.64
N TYR A 128 -6.32 -16.65 -9.02
CA TYR A 128 -7.10 -15.97 -10.06
C TYR A 128 -7.56 -14.57 -9.70
N HIS A 129 -7.74 -14.26 -8.42
CA HIS A 129 -8.26 -12.97 -7.99
C HIS A 129 -7.25 -12.18 -7.14
N TYR A 130 -6.89 -12.69 -5.96
CA TYR A 130 -6.06 -11.93 -5.02
C TYR A 130 -4.63 -11.76 -5.51
N MET A 131 -3.99 -12.82 -6.00
CA MET A 131 -2.64 -12.74 -6.55
C MET A 131 -2.61 -11.83 -7.77
N TRP A 132 -3.55 -11.97 -8.70
CA TRP A 132 -3.56 -11.18 -9.93
C TRP A 132 -3.80 -9.69 -9.64
N TRP A 133 -4.77 -9.34 -8.78
CA TRP A 133 -4.92 -7.97 -8.31
C TRP A 133 -3.70 -7.45 -7.56
N ASN A 134 -3.02 -8.30 -6.79
CA ASN A 134 -1.77 -7.94 -6.13
C ASN A 134 -0.67 -7.70 -7.16
N LEU A 135 -0.55 -8.49 -8.21
CA LEU A 135 0.41 -8.25 -9.29
C LEU A 135 0.16 -6.89 -9.94
N VAL A 136 -1.09 -6.53 -10.27
CA VAL A 136 -1.43 -5.21 -10.84
C VAL A 136 -0.93 -4.07 -9.95
N ARG A 137 -1.25 -4.09 -8.66
CA ARG A 137 -0.88 -2.98 -7.76
C ARG A 137 0.59 -2.97 -7.36
N ILE A 138 1.20 -4.15 -7.17
CA ILE A 138 2.58 -4.29 -6.71
C ILE A 138 3.56 -4.03 -7.85
N SER A 139 3.28 -4.47 -9.08
CA SER A 139 4.10 -4.16 -10.25
C SER A 139 4.20 -2.65 -10.48
N LYS A 140 3.09 -1.92 -10.32
CA LYS A 140 3.08 -0.46 -10.41
C LYS A 140 4.00 0.20 -9.36
N LEU A 141 4.08 -0.33 -8.15
CA LEU A 141 5.02 0.14 -7.13
C LEU A 141 6.46 -0.27 -7.45
N ILE A 142 6.71 -1.56 -7.68
CA ILE A 142 8.05 -2.13 -7.89
C ILE A 142 8.70 -1.50 -9.13
N GLY A 143 7.96 -1.30 -10.21
CA GLY A 143 8.45 -0.68 -11.44
C GLY A 143 9.06 0.71 -11.20
N ASN A 144 8.59 1.43 -10.18
CA ASN A 144 9.02 2.79 -9.85
C ASN A 144 9.96 2.89 -8.61
N LEU A 145 10.41 1.76 -8.08
CA LEU A 145 11.43 1.71 -7.03
C LEU A 145 12.78 1.26 -7.63
N ASP A 146 13.86 1.85 -7.15
CA ASP A 146 15.20 1.46 -7.54
C ASP A 146 15.75 0.41 -6.58
N PHE A 147 16.14 -0.75 -7.11
CA PHE A 147 16.76 -1.85 -6.37
C PHE A 147 18.22 -2.00 -6.83
N ASP A 148 19.15 -1.78 -5.92
CA ASP A 148 20.59 -1.98 -6.17
C ASP A 148 20.93 -3.46 -5.92
N LEU A 149 20.47 -4.34 -6.84
CA LEU A 149 20.72 -5.77 -6.81
C LEU A 149 21.80 -6.15 -7.84
N LYS A 150 22.70 -7.05 -7.44
CA LYS A 150 23.85 -7.52 -8.20
C LYS A 150 23.80 -9.02 -8.38
N ASP A 151 24.62 -9.54 -9.28
CA ASP A 151 24.82 -10.98 -9.43
C ASP A 151 25.28 -11.60 -8.12
N GLY A 152 24.63 -12.68 -7.72
CA GLY A 152 24.87 -13.37 -6.46
C GLY A 152 24.07 -12.86 -5.27
N ASP A 153 23.31 -11.76 -5.43
CA ASP A 153 22.47 -11.25 -4.34
C ASP A 153 21.33 -12.20 -3.99
N ILE A 154 21.01 -12.23 -2.69
CA ILE A 154 20.01 -13.09 -2.09
C ILE A 154 18.79 -12.25 -1.69
N ILE A 155 17.61 -12.71 -2.06
CA ILE A 155 16.34 -12.11 -1.73
C ILE A 155 15.53 -13.10 -0.89
N ALA A 156 14.97 -12.66 0.25
CA ALA A 156 14.05 -13.47 1.03
C ALA A 156 12.64 -12.89 0.99
N ASP A 157 11.70 -13.68 0.48
CA ASP A 157 10.26 -13.38 0.44
C ASP A 157 9.54 -14.23 1.49
N PHE A 158 9.11 -13.59 2.59
CA PHE A 158 8.37 -14.24 3.67
C PHE A 158 6.86 -14.01 3.55
N GLY A 159 6.09 -15.07 3.76
CA GLY A 159 4.66 -15.06 3.48
C GLY A 159 4.40 -14.92 1.98
N CYS A 160 5.26 -15.54 1.17
CA CYS A 160 5.27 -15.37 -0.28
C CYS A 160 3.99 -15.89 -0.98
N GLY A 161 3.21 -16.75 -0.27
CA GLY A 161 2.06 -17.44 -0.86
C GLY A 161 2.45 -18.16 -2.15
N PRO A 162 1.71 -17.95 -3.25
CA PRO A 162 2.09 -18.46 -4.57
C PRO A 162 3.15 -17.58 -5.27
N MET A 163 4.16 -17.09 -4.52
CA MET A 163 5.30 -16.30 -5.00
C MET A 163 4.92 -15.00 -5.71
N THR A 164 3.94 -14.29 -5.16
CA THR A 164 3.41 -13.06 -5.75
C THR A 164 4.48 -12.00 -5.98
N LEU A 165 5.37 -11.76 -4.99
CA LEU A 165 6.44 -10.76 -5.15
C LEU A 165 7.50 -11.19 -6.16
N MET A 166 7.94 -12.44 -6.15
CA MET A 166 8.89 -12.94 -7.14
C MET A 166 8.35 -12.75 -8.56
N CYS A 167 7.08 -13.10 -8.81
CA CYS A 167 6.43 -12.84 -10.09
C CYS A 167 6.33 -11.33 -10.40
N ALA A 168 5.99 -10.49 -9.41
CA ALA A 168 5.91 -9.03 -9.59
C ALA A 168 7.27 -8.41 -9.95
N PHE A 169 8.35 -8.86 -9.34
CA PHE A 169 9.71 -8.44 -9.70
C PHE A 169 10.08 -8.87 -11.11
N TRP A 170 9.74 -10.11 -11.51
CA TRP A 170 9.98 -10.58 -12.88
C TRP A 170 9.23 -9.75 -13.92
N ILE A 171 7.95 -9.42 -13.64
CA ILE A 171 7.10 -8.64 -14.52
C ILE A 171 7.61 -7.19 -14.63
N ALA A 172 7.84 -6.52 -13.48
CA ALA A 172 8.04 -5.07 -13.42
C ALA A 172 9.52 -4.62 -13.44
N LYS A 173 10.48 -5.57 -13.42
CA LYS A 173 11.92 -5.28 -13.42
C LYS A 173 12.66 -6.10 -14.47
N PRO A 174 12.43 -5.85 -15.77
CA PRO A 174 13.07 -6.60 -16.86
C PRO A 174 14.60 -6.56 -16.77
N GLU A 175 15.19 -5.46 -16.25
CA GLU A 175 16.64 -5.33 -16.05
C GLU A 175 17.22 -6.31 -15.02
N LEU A 176 16.39 -6.87 -14.13
CA LEU A 176 16.84 -7.87 -13.16
C LEU A 176 16.78 -9.30 -13.71
N ARG A 177 16.08 -9.57 -14.81
CA ARG A 177 15.92 -10.91 -15.37
C ARG A 177 17.25 -11.53 -15.78
N SER A 178 18.20 -10.71 -16.23
CA SER A 178 19.56 -11.13 -16.58
C SER A 178 20.48 -11.35 -15.39
N LYS A 179 20.12 -10.88 -14.20
CA LYS A 179 20.94 -11.01 -12.98
C LYS A 179 20.86 -12.42 -12.40
N LYS A 180 21.96 -12.92 -11.84
CA LYS A 180 22.00 -14.18 -11.08
C LYS A 180 21.51 -13.92 -9.66
N LEU A 181 20.21 -14.05 -9.42
CA LEU A 181 19.61 -13.80 -8.11
C LEU A 181 19.20 -15.12 -7.44
N HIS A 182 19.30 -15.16 -6.10
CA HIS A 182 18.84 -16.32 -5.34
C HIS A 182 17.64 -15.92 -4.47
N TRP A 183 16.49 -16.51 -4.73
CA TRP A 183 15.25 -16.28 -3.99
C TRP A 183 15.03 -17.38 -2.94
N TYR A 184 14.89 -16.98 -1.69
CA TYR A 184 14.32 -17.78 -0.62
C TYR A 184 12.84 -17.39 -0.50
N CYS A 185 11.93 -18.29 -0.92
CA CYS A 185 10.49 -18.09 -0.82
C CYS A 185 9.95 -18.93 0.33
N ALA A 186 9.54 -18.25 1.41
CA ALA A 186 9.08 -18.89 2.64
C ALA A 186 7.56 -18.69 2.83
N ASP A 187 6.84 -19.79 3.03
CA ASP A 187 5.41 -19.79 3.36
C ASP A 187 5.04 -21.03 4.18
N ILE A 188 3.99 -20.93 5.01
CA ILE A 188 3.47 -22.06 5.79
C ILE A 188 2.68 -23.05 4.91
N SER A 189 2.25 -22.65 3.71
CA SER A 189 1.52 -23.48 2.77
C SER A 189 2.46 -24.09 1.72
N GLY A 190 2.78 -25.37 1.88
CA GLY A 190 3.55 -26.10 0.88
C GLY A 190 2.87 -26.18 -0.48
N LYS A 191 1.51 -26.17 -0.52
CA LYS A 191 0.76 -26.14 -1.79
C LYS A 191 0.88 -24.77 -2.48
N ALA A 192 0.87 -23.67 -1.72
CA ALA A 192 1.10 -22.35 -2.27
C ALA A 192 2.51 -22.23 -2.86
N LEU A 193 3.53 -22.75 -2.16
CA LEU A 193 4.91 -22.79 -2.65
C LEU A 193 5.05 -23.61 -3.95
N ALA A 194 4.39 -24.75 -4.04
CA ALA A 194 4.41 -25.58 -5.27
C ALA A 194 3.70 -24.88 -6.43
N ALA A 195 2.53 -24.27 -6.19
CA ALA A 195 1.81 -23.52 -7.21
C ALA A 195 2.58 -22.27 -7.64
N GLY A 196 3.25 -21.58 -6.71
CA GLY A 196 4.08 -20.42 -7.02
C GLY A 196 5.27 -20.74 -7.91
N GLU A 197 5.95 -21.86 -7.67
CA GLU A 197 7.02 -22.35 -8.56
C GLU A 197 6.48 -22.66 -9.96
N ALA A 198 5.35 -23.34 -10.06
CA ALA A 198 4.72 -23.62 -11.37
C ALA A 198 4.34 -22.32 -12.08
N LEU A 199 3.75 -21.35 -11.39
CA LEU A 199 3.40 -20.03 -11.93
C LEU A 199 4.64 -19.27 -12.41
N PHE A 200 5.71 -19.26 -11.62
CA PHE A 200 6.94 -18.59 -12.01
C PHE A 200 7.58 -19.26 -13.25
N ASN A 201 7.61 -20.59 -13.30
CA ASN A 201 8.13 -21.31 -14.45
C ASN A 201 7.30 -21.05 -15.72
N SER A 202 5.97 -21.02 -15.62
CA SER A 202 5.09 -20.66 -16.73
C SER A 202 5.27 -19.19 -17.16
N LEU A 203 5.42 -18.25 -16.21
CA LEU A 203 5.71 -16.85 -16.50
C LEU A 203 7.07 -16.68 -17.19
N PHE A 204 8.09 -17.38 -16.72
CA PHE A 204 9.41 -17.41 -17.33
C PHE A 204 9.34 -17.94 -18.77
N ALA A 205 8.71 -19.09 -18.98
CA ALA A 205 8.55 -19.69 -20.32
C ALA A 205 7.78 -18.75 -21.26
N PHE A 206 6.68 -18.15 -20.80
CA PHE A 206 5.89 -17.19 -21.58
C PHE A 206 6.71 -15.97 -22.00
N THR A 207 7.54 -15.44 -21.10
CA THR A 207 8.40 -14.29 -21.38
C THR A 207 9.47 -14.63 -22.43
N ASN A 208 10.06 -15.83 -22.36
CA ASN A 208 11.12 -16.26 -23.27
C ASN A 208 10.61 -16.67 -24.65
N GLN A 209 9.44 -17.31 -24.73
CA GLN A 209 8.80 -17.62 -26.01
C GLN A 209 8.53 -16.35 -26.81
N ASN A 210 8.06 -15.29 -26.14
CA ASN A 210 7.84 -14.00 -26.77
C ASN A 210 9.13 -13.30 -27.20
N ALA A 211 10.26 -13.62 -26.58
CA ALA A 211 11.58 -13.08 -26.91
C ALA A 211 12.40 -13.94 -27.85
N GLY A 212 11.93 -15.16 -28.22
CA GLY A 212 12.66 -16.11 -29.10
C GLY A 212 13.93 -16.68 -28.45
N ILE A 213 14.02 -16.74 -27.12
CA ILE A 213 15.23 -17.13 -26.37
C ILE A 213 14.99 -18.47 -25.66
N GLU A 214 15.77 -19.49 -26.00
CA GLU A 214 15.88 -20.72 -25.22
C GLU A 214 16.96 -20.55 -24.13
N GLN A 215 16.56 -20.16 -22.92
CA GLN A 215 17.47 -20.06 -21.78
C GLN A 215 16.83 -20.62 -20.50
N THR A 216 17.67 -21.04 -19.56
CA THR A 216 17.25 -21.33 -18.19
C THR A 216 17.24 -20.04 -17.37
N SER A 217 16.31 -19.91 -16.42
CA SER A 217 16.27 -18.73 -15.55
C SER A 217 17.57 -18.53 -14.77
N ASN A 218 18.07 -17.29 -14.75
CA ASN A 218 19.19 -16.92 -13.90
C ASN A 218 18.78 -16.77 -12.41
N TRP A 219 17.48 -16.86 -12.12
CA TRP A 219 16.98 -16.80 -10.75
C TRP A 219 16.89 -18.18 -10.14
N LYS A 220 17.73 -18.45 -9.16
CA LYS A 220 17.68 -19.68 -8.36
C LYS A 220 16.56 -19.53 -7.33
N LEU A 221 15.69 -20.54 -7.22
CA LEU A 221 14.61 -20.60 -6.24
C LEU A 221 14.90 -21.64 -5.16
N THR A 222 14.75 -21.25 -3.89
CA THR A 222 14.72 -22.16 -2.74
C THR A 222 13.42 -21.98 -1.98
N LYS A 223 12.59 -23.02 -1.96
CA LYS A 223 11.32 -23.03 -1.21
C LYS A 223 11.59 -23.43 0.24
N LEU A 224 11.02 -22.66 1.17
CA LEU A 224 11.12 -22.90 2.60
C LEU A 224 9.69 -23.03 3.19
N ASN A 225 9.33 -24.22 3.65
CA ASN A 225 8.05 -24.42 4.33
C ASN A 225 8.19 -24.04 5.79
N GLY A 226 7.69 -22.88 6.17
CA GLY A 226 7.75 -22.36 7.55
C GLY A 226 7.23 -20.94 7.68
N SER A 227 7.10 -20.49 8.92
CA SER A 227 6.59 -19.16 9.27
C SER A 227 7.70 -18.11 9.33
N PHE A 228 7.29 -16.84 9.41
CA PHE A 228 8.18 -15.73 9.73
C PHE A 228 8.87 -15.97 11.05
N GLY A 229 10.20 -15.87 11.07
CA GLY A 229 11.06 -16.27 12.18
C GLY A 229 11.89 -17.53 11.89
N LEU A 230 11.58 -18.27 10.79
CA LEU A 230 12.40 -19.39 10.34
C LEU A 230 13.84 -18.93 10.09
N GLN A 231 14.83 -19.68 10.57
CA GLN A 231 16.24 -19.35 10.37
C GLN A 231 16.66 -19.59 8.91
N LEU A 232 17.33 -18.61 8.34
CA LEU A 232 17.97 -18.73 7.04
C LEU A 232 19.44 -19.15 7.22
N LYS A 233 19.97 -19.89 6.22
CA LYS A 233 21.37 -20.32 6.21
C LYS A 233 22.35 -19.16 6.07
N GLU A 234 21.94 -18.09 5.42
CA GLU A 234 22.76 -16.92 5.08
C GLU A 234 21.98 -15.63 5.23
N LYS A 235 22.73 -14.54 5.36
CA LYS A 235 22.14 -13.20 5.36
C LYS A 235 21.74 -12.79 3.96
N VAL A 236 20.67 -12.00 3.84
CA VAL A 236 20.11 -11.60 2.55
C VAL A 236 20.37 -10.12 2.24
N ASN A 237 20.44 -9.81 0.97
CA ASN A 237 20.63 -8.45 0.46
C ASN A 237 19.31 -7.67 0.46
N LEU A 238 18.20 -8.37 0.21
CA LEU A 238 16.87 -7.78 0.20
C LEU A 238 15.87 -8.71 0.91
N PHE A 239 15.20 -8.17 1.92
CA PHE A 239 14.03 -8.78 2.54
C PHE A 239 12.77 -8.19 1.90
N VAL A 240 11.84 -9.04 1.46
CA VAL A 240 10.56 -8.61 0.94
C VAL A 240 9.41 -9.36 1.61
N SER A 241 8.26 -8.69 1.72
CA SER A 241 7.03 -9.32 2.18
C SER A 241 5.83 -8.52 1.68
N ALA A 242 4.77 -9.21 1.26
CA ALA A 242 3.53 -8.57 0.85
C ALA A 242 2.30 -9.23 1.49
N ASN A 243 1.48 -8.44 2.16
CA ASN A 243 0.23 -8.84 2.81
C ASN A 243 0.37 -9.96 3.86
N MET A 244 1.56 -10.16 4.40
CA MET A 244 1.80 -11.17 5.43
C MET A 244 1.44 -10.66 6.82
N PHE A 245 1.89 -9.44 7.16
CA PHE A 245 1.74 -8.93 8.51
C PHE A 245 0.29 -8.61 8.87
N ASN A 246 -0.54 -8.16 7.91
CA ASN A 246 -1.96 -7.95 8.15
C ASN A 246 -2.72 -9.25 8.47
N GLU A 247 -2.18 -10.41 8.15
CA GLU A 247 -2.73 -11.70 8.55
C GLU A 247 -2.38 -12.07 9.99
N ILE A 248 -1.33 -11.49 10.55
CA ILE A 248 -0.87 -11.71 11.93
C ILE A 248 -1.62 -10.78 12.91
N PHE A 249 -1.96 -9.54 12.51
CA PHE A 249 -2.45 -8.47 13.39
C PHE A 249 -3.96 -8.22 13.34
N TRP A 250 -4.75 -9.14 12.86
CA TRP A 250 -6.20 -8.94 12.79
C TRP A 250 -6.92 -8.98 14.15
N ASP A 251 -6.26 -9.47 15.21
CA ASP A 251 -6.79 -9.48 16.58
C ASP A 251 -6.55 -8.12 17.26
N SER A 252 -7.64 -7.49 17.72
CA SER A 252 -7.61 -6.19 18.40
C SER A 252 -6.88 -6.18 19.75
N SER A 253 -6.61 -7.36 20.32
CA SER A 253 -5.83 -7.51 21.56
C SER A 253 -4.32 -7.30 21.35
N ILE A 254 -3.85 -7.34 20.11
CA ILE A 254 -2.44 -7.23 19.75
C ILE A 254 -1.98 -5.78 19.81
N LYS A 255 -0.89 -5.52 20.53
CA LYS A 255 -0.22 -4.21 20.54
C LYS A 255 0.66 -4.08 19.30
N ILE A 256 0.19 -3.32 18.33
CA ILE A 256 0.86 -3.14 17.03
C ILE A 256 2.30 -2.66 17.16
N GLU A 257 2.60 -1.75 18.10
CA GLU A 257 3.96 -1.25 18.30
C GLU A 257 4.93 -2.37 18.71
N GLY A 258 4.50 -3.28 19.59
CA GLY A 258 5.31 -4.43 20.01
C GLY A 258 5.56 -5.42 18.88
N GLU A 259 4.54 -5.67 18.03
CA GLU A 259 4.70 -6.51 16.84
C GLU A 259 5.64 -5.88 15.81
N ALA A 260 5.53 -4.58 15.58
CA ALA A 260 6.43 -3.87 14.68
C ALA A 260 7.88 -3.88 15.19
N GLU A 261 8.10 -3.80 16.49
CA GLU A 261 9.43 -3.92 17.07
C GLU A 261 10.01 -5.33 16.88
N ARG A 262 9.22 -6.37 17.17
CA ARG A 262 9.63 -7.77 16.93
C ARG A 262 9.93 -8.02 15.46
N ALA A 263 9.05 -7.57 14.57
CA ALA A 263 9.23 -7.69 13.12
C ALA A 263 10.52 -6.99 12.66
N ALA A 264 10.77 -5.76 13.10
CA ALA A 264 11.98 -5.03 12.77
C ALA A 264 13.25 -5.76 13.23
N LYS A 265 13.26 -6.32 14.45
CA LYS A 265 14.40 -7.12 14.96
C LYS A 265 14.62 -8.36 14.12
N THR A 266 13.56 -9.10 13.79
CA THR A 266 13.65 -10.32 12.99
C THR A 266 14.13 -10.02 11.57
N ILE A 267 13.58 -8.99 10.91
CA ILE A 267 14.01 -8.56 9.57
C ILE A 267 15.50 -8.18 9.58
N GLN A 268 15.94 -7.41 10.57
CA GLN A 268 17.37 -7.06 10.70
C GLN A 268 18.26 -8.28 10.90
N HIS A 269 17.76 -9.30 11.60
CA HIS A 269 18.52 -10.53 11.77
C HIS A 269 18.74 -11.23 10.42
N TYR A 270 17.82 -11.16 9.48
CA TYR A 270 18.00 -11.71 8.14
C TYR A 270 18.95 -10.89 7.27
N LEU A 271 18.91 -9.57 7.41
CA LEU A 271 19.61 -8.66 6.50
C LEU A 271 21.14 -8.66 6.69
N GLN A 272 21.85 -8.53 5.58
CA GLN A 272 23.24 -8.07 5.58
C GLN A 272 23.32 -6.62 6.10
N LYS A 273 24.53 -6.14 6.45
CA LYS A 273 24.73 -4.81 7.03
C LYS A 273 24.11 -3.69 6.21
N ASN A 274 24.24 -3.73 4.89
CA ASN A 274 23.71 -2.74 3.95
C ASN A 274 22.44 -3.26 3.25
N GLY A 275 21.85 -4.32 3.77
CA GLY A 275 20.67 -4.94 3.20
C GLY A 275 19.46 -4.02 3.24
N ALA A 276 18.54 -4.26 2.36
CA ALA A 276 17.29 -3.49 2.22
C ALA A 276 16.07 -4.31 2.62
N ALA A 277 15.00 -3.63 3.02
CA ALA A 277 13.71 -4.26 3.31
C ALA A 277 12.58 -3.51 2.60
N LEU A 278 11.73 -4.28 1.90
CA LEU A 278 10.50 -3.82 1.29
C LEU A 278 9.31 -4.57 1.89
N ILE A 279 8.48 -3.87 2.63
CA ILE A 279 7.25 -4.42 3.21
C ILE A 279 6.06 -3.70 2.59
N ILE A 280 5.13 -4.48 2.03
CA ILE A 280 3.92 -3.99 1.36
C ILE A 280 2.71 -4.61 2.06
N GLU A 281 1.78 -3.78 2.49
CA GLU A 281 0.58 -4.20 3.20
C GLU A 281 -0.69 -3.60 2.56
N PRO A 282 -1.89 -4.08 2.85
CA PRO A 282 -3.11 -3.44 2.38
C PRO A 282 -3.23 -1.99 2.87
N GLY A 283 -3.88 -1.12 2.09
CA GLY A 283 -4.09 0.29 2.44
C GLY A 283 -5.14 0.53 3.54
N ILE A 284 -5.28 -0.37 4.52
CA ILE A 284 -6.22 -0.30 5.64
C ILE A 284 -5.60 0.34 6.88
N PRO A 285 -6.41 0.92 7.82
CA PRO A 285 -5.88 1.63 9.00
C PRO A 285 -4.86 0.85 9.80
N LEU A 286 -5.17 -0.41 10.16
CA LEU A 286 -4.33 -1.25 10.99
C LEU A 286 -2.96 -1.56 10.34
N ALA A 287 -2.96 -1.82 9.04
CA ALA A 287 -1.74 -2.05 8.28
C ALA A 287 -0.89 -0.77 8.15
N GLY A 288 -1.53 0.39 7.96
CA GLY A 288 -0.84 1.68 7.95
C GLY A 288 -0.23 2.05 9.31
N GLU A 289 -0.91 1.73 10.42
CA GLU A 289 -0.37 1.85 11.78
C GLU A 289 0.87 0.99 11.96
N PHE A 290 0.80 -0.29 11.56
CA PHE A 290 1.93 -1.20 11.61
C PHE A 290 3.13 -0.71 10.79
N VAL A 291 2.91 -0.30 9.53
CA VAL A 291 3.98 0.21 8.66
C VAL A 291 4.61 1.48 9.25
N SER A 292 3.82 2.35 9.89
CA SER A 292 4.33 3.54 10.57
C SER A 292 5.18 3.19 11.80
N ALA A 293 4.75 2.24 12.61
CA ALA A 293 5.50 1.74 13.76
C ALA A 293 6.79 1.01 13.33
N LEU A 294 6.71 0.21 12.27
CA LEU A 294 7.87 -0.46 11.67
C LEU A 294 8.90 0.56 11.16
N ARG A 295 8.43 1.64 10.49
CA ARG A 295 9.29 2.74 10.05
C ARG A 295 10.04 3.38 11.21
N LYS A 296 9.37 3.66 12.34
CA LYS A 296 10.00 4.21 13.55
C LYS A 296 11.14 3.31 14.01
N ASN A 297 10.89 2.01 14.14
CA ASN A 297 11.89 1.03 14.55
C ASN A 297 13.09 0.95 13.60
N PHE A 298 12.88 1.02 12.27
CA PHE A 298 13.98 1.02 11.32
C PHE A 298 14.84 2.29 11.43
N ILE A 299 14.23 3.47 11.62
CA ILE A 299 14.97 4.73 11.81
C ILE A 299 15.81 4.70 13.08
N GLU A 300 15.25 4.24 14.21
CA GLU A 300 15.96 4.08 15.48
C GLU A 300 17.18 3.15 15.35
N LYS A 301 17.07 2.16 14.47
CA LYS A 301 18.13 1.21 14.12
C LYS A 301 19.06 1.68 12.98
N LYS A 302 18.98 2.98 12.63
CA LYS A 302 19.82 3.64 11.62
C LYS A 302 19.63 3.12 10.19
N TYR A 303 18.42 2.68 9.84
CA TYR A 303 18.05 2.46 8.45
C TYR A 303 17.57 3.76 7.82
N LYS A 304 18.02 4.00 6.58
CA LYS A 304 17.51 5.09 5.76
C LYS A 304 16.21 4.67 5.11
N ILE A 305 15.19 5.51 5.23
CA ILE A 305 13.94 5.31 4.50
C ILE A 305 14.15 5.81 3.06
N ILE A 306 13.98 4.90 2.10
CA ILE A 306 14.12 5.20 0.67
C ILE A 306 12.78 5.69 0.11
N SER A 307 11.69 5.00 0.49
CA SER A 307 10.33 5.31 0.04
C SER A 307 9.32 4.77 1.07
N PRO A 308 8.12 5.38 1.20
CA PRO A 308 7.59 6.55 0.49
C PRO A 308 8.04 7.87 1.09
N CYS A 309 8.56 7.87 2.33
CA CYS A 309 8.78 9.07 3.12
C CYS A 309 9.91 9.93 2.57
N PRO A 310 9.69 11.24 2.38
CA PRO A 310 10.74 12.17 1.99
C PRO A 310 11.62 12.63 3.16
N HIS A 311 11.40 12.09 4.36
CA HIS A 311 12.09 12.47 5.61
C HIS A 311 12.22 11.30 6.58
N SER A 312 13.13 11.43 7.55
CA SER A 312 13.32 10.48 8.66
C SER A 312 12.78 11.00 10.02
N GLY A 313 12.07 12.13 10.05
CA GLY A 313 11.40 12.65 11.24
C GLY A 313 10.18 11.81 11.65
N ILE A 314 9.45 12.27 12.66
CA ILE A 314 8.24 11.61 13.17
C ILE A 314 7.19 11.50 12.05
N CYS A 315 6.50 10.36 11.97
CA CYS A 315 5.43 10.16 11.00
C CYS A 315 4.23 11.08 11.32
N PRO A 316 3.80 11.95 10.39
CA PRO A 316 2.68 12.85 10.65
C PRO A 316 1.30 12.19 10.54
N ILE A 317 1.23 10.96 10.02
CA ILE A 317 -0.01 10.17 9.84
C ILE A 317 0.19 8.75 10.36
N PRO A 318 0.40 8.58 11.67
CA PRO A 318 0.80 7.29 12.26
C PRO A 318 -0.34 6.26 12.34
N GLY A 319 -1.60 6.62 12.10
CA GLY A 319 -2.76 5.74 12.23
C GLY A 319 -3.33 5.64 13.64
N LYS A 320 -2.64 6.19 14.64
CA LYS A 320 -3.05 6.15 16.04
C LYS A 320 -2.47 7.32 16.83
N LYS A 321 -3.19 7.76 17.86
CA LYS A 321 -2.65 8.73 18.84
C LYS A 321 -1.52 8.09 19.64
N THR A 322 -0.34 8.67 19.59
CA THR A 322 0.81 8.24 20.38
C THR A 322 1.03 9.18 21.58
N SER A 323 1.56 8.65 22.68
CA SER A 323 1.91 9.44 23.86
C SER A 323 2.98 10.52 23.59
N GLU A 324 3.76 10.34 22.52
CA GLU A 324 4.83 11.25 22.08
C GLU A 324 4.29 12.57 21.48
N GLN A 325 2.97 12.71 21.29
CA GLN A 325 2.37 13.88 20.62
C GLN A 325 2.44 15.17 21.45
N LYS A 326 2.72 15.10 22.75
CA LYS A 326 2.66 16.27 23.65
C LYS A 326 3.72 17.35 23.39
N ASN A 327 4.84 17.00 22.72
CA ASN A 327 5.99 17.90 22.50
C ASN A 327 6.39 18.05 21.03
N ILE A 328 5.46 17.85 20.10
CA ILE A 328 5.78 17.86 18.68
C ILE A 328 5.57 19.26 18.08
N LYS A 329 6.59 19.78 17.42
CA LYS A 329 6.59 21.08 16.75
C LYS A 329 5.61 21.17 15.57
N TYR A 330 5.29 20.05 14.94
CA TYR A 330 4.46 20.00 13.74
C TYR A 330 3.23 19.12 13.96
N PRO A 331 2.09 19.41 13.28
CA PRO A 331 0.84 18.69 13.52
C PRO A 331 0.92 17.24 13.08
N ILE A 332 0.32 16.37 13.88
CA ILE A 332 0.10 14.95 13.59
C ILE A 332 -1.40 14.72 13.42
N ALA A 333 -1.78 14.19 12.26
CA ALA A 333 -3.13 13.72 12.00
C ALA A 333 -3.26 12.26 12.48
N SER A 334 -3.53 12.08 13.76
CA SER A 334 -3.50 10.78 14.44
C SER A 334 -4.57 9.78 13.98
N ASP A 335 -5.64 10.27 13.39
CA ASP A 335 -6.73 9.48 12.81
C ASP A 335 -6.47 9.10 11.34
N LYS A 336 -5.37 9.57 10.77
CA LYS A 336 -4.93 9.28 9.40
C LYS A 336 -3.77 8.30 9.42
N TRP A 337 -3.76 7.42 8.43
CA TRP A 337 -2.70 6.44 8.24
C TRP A 337 -2.06 6.58 6.87
N CYS A 338 -0.79 6.16 6.79
CA CYS A 338 -0.03 6.21 5.53
C CYS A 338 -0.53 5.11 4.59
N HIS A 339 -1.17 5.51 3.51
CA HIS A 339 -1.54 4.63 2.40
C HIS A 339 -1.57 5.43 1.10
N PHE A 340 -1.51 4.71 0.00
CA PHE A 340 -1.66 5.25 -1.35
C PHE A 340 -2.80 4.51 -2.03
N SER A 341 -3.58 5.23 -2.82
CA SER A 341 -4.70 4.69 -3.56
C SER A 341 -4.68 5.25 -4.97
N PHE A 342 -4.89 4.41 -5.96
CA PHE A 342 -4.94 4.80 -7.35
C PHE A 342 -6.04 4.03 -8.08
N TYR A 343 -6.53 4.60 -9.18
CA TYR A 343 -7.52 3.94 -10.02
C TYR A 343 -6.89 2.72 -10.70
N ALA A 344 -7.70 1.70 -10.90
CA ALA A 344 -7.31 0.43 -11.52
C ALA A 344 -7.81 0.35 -12.97
N ASP A 345 -7.86 1.50 -13.66
CA ASP A 345 -8.38 1.61 -15.03
C ASP A 345 -7.50 0.85 -16.05
N ASP A 346 -6.24 0.59 -15.69
CA ASP A 346 -5.27 -0.20 -16.44
C ASP A 346 -5.25 -1.69 -16.04
N ALA A 347 -6.25 -2.16 -15.28
CA ALA A 347 -6.34 -3.56 -14.89
C ALA A 347 -6.67 -4.44 -16.11
N PRO A 348 -6.12 -5.68 -16.14
CA PRO A 348 -6.41 -6.64 -17.21
C PRO A 348 -7.91 -6.85 -17.42
N PRO A 349 -8.42 -6.77 -18.66
CA PRO A 349 -9.87 -6.94 -18.92
C PRO A 349 -10.45 -8.23 -18.37
N LYS A 350 -9.74 -9.36 -18.53
CA LYS A 350 -10.17 -10.65 -17.98
C LYS A 350 -10.22 -10.71 -16.46
N LEU A 351 -9.35 -9.94 -15.77
CA LEU A 351 -9.41 -9.82 -14.31
C LEU A 351 -10.63 -9.00 -13.88
N VAL A 352 -10.98 -7.98 -14.64
CA VAL A 352 -12.19 -7.16 -14.42
C VAL A 352 -13.44 -8.03 -14.61
N GLU A 353 -13.57 -8.71 -15.75
CA GLU A 353 -14.66 -9.65 -16.03
C GLU A 353 -14.83 -10.72 -14.95
N LEU A 354 -13.72 -11.29 -14.48
CA LEU A 354 -13.72 -12.29 -13.41
C LEU A 354 -14.21 -11.69 -12.08
N SER A 355 -13.81 -10.45 -11.78
CA SER A 355 -14.22 -9.74 -10.58
C SER A 355 -15.71 -9.41 -10.62
N GLU A 356 -16.24 -9.00 -11.76
CA GLU A 356 -17.68 -8.79 -11.99
C GLU A 356 -18.47 -10.09 -11.83
N ALA A 357 -18.02 -11.19 -12.44
CA ALA A 357 -18.62 -12.51 -12.29
C ALA A 357 -18.61 -13.00 -10.82
N ALA A 358 -17.59 -12.63 -10.05
CA ALA A 358 -17.52 -12.90 -8.62
C ALA A 358 -18.32 -11.89 -7.78
N ARG A 359 -18.89 -10.82 -8.37
CA ARG A 359 -19.54 -9.68 -7.68
C ARG A 359 -18.60 -8.98 -6.70
N LEU A 360 -17.37 -8.77 -7.11
CA LEU A 360 -16.30 -8.13 -6.36
C LEU A 360 -15.59 -7.09 -7.24
N GLU A 361 -16.39 -6.23 -7.86
CA GLU A 361 -15.89 -5.16 -8.73
C GLU A 361 -14.89 -4.30 -7.98
N LYS A 362 -13.84 -3.90 -8.67
CA LYS A 362 -12.74 -3.15 -8.08
C LYS A 362 -12.31 -2.01 -8.99
N THR A 363 -12.63 -0.80 -8.59
CA THR A 363 -12.25 0.42 -9.31
C THR A 363 -10.94 1.02 -8.83
N ARG A 364 -10.47 0.61 -7.64
CA ARG A 364 -9.28 1.19 -7.00
C ARG A 364 -8.42 0.12 -6.36
N ALA A 365 -7.12 0.35 -6.42
CA ALA A 365 -6.14 -0.40 -5.66
C ALA A 365 -5.50 0.49 -4.59
N SER A 366 -5.24 -0.06 -3.41
CA SER A 366 -4.59 0.67 -2.33
C SER A 366 -3.53 -0.19 -1.64
N LEU A 367 -2.49 0.47 -1.12
CA LEU A 367 -1.44 -0.18 -0.34
C LEU A 367 -0.80 0.81 0.65
N SER A 368 -0.24 0.24 1.71
CA SER A 368 0.72 0.87 2.61
C SER A 368 2.06 0.17 2.43
N PHE A 369 3.17 0.89 2.46
CA PHE A 369 4.46 0.23 2.30
C PHE A 369 5.60 1.01 2.93
N ILE A 370 6.71 0.32 3.13
CA ILE A 370 8.00 0.91 3.49
C ILE A 370 9.11 0.20 2.71
N TYR A 371 10.01 1.00 2.16
CA TYR A 371 11.28 0.55 1.58
C TYR A 371 12.41 1.29 2.28
N CYS A 372 13.29 0.54 2.92
CA CYS A 372 14.42 1.07 3.67
C CYS A 372 15.69 0.26 3.44
N ARG A 373 16.84 0.85 3.74
CA ARG A 373 18.17 0.22 3.61
C ARG A 373 19.03 0.54 4.81
N GLY A 374 19.84 -0.43 5.26
CA GLY A 374 20.87 -0.22 6.25
C GLY A 374 21.92 0.78 5.75
N GLU A 375 22.36 1.71 6.59
CA GLU A 375 23.42 2.65 6.24
C GLU A 375 24.80 2.10 6.63
N GLU A 376 25.75 2.20 5.72
CA GLU A 376 27.17 2.19 6.11
C GLU A 376 27.46 3.43 6.97
N LYS A 377 28.26 3.24 8.03
CA LYS A 377 28.81 4.39 8.77
C LYS A 377 29.63 5.23 7.80
N LYS A 378 28.99 6.18 7.12
CA LYS A 378 29.73 7.25 6.44
C LYS A 378 30.05 8.32 7.45
N GLU A 379 31.28 8.79 7.36
CA GLU A 379 31.84 9.90 8.11
C GLU A 379 30.89 11.12 8.15
N LYS A 380 31.03 11.89 9.22
CA LYS A 380 30.25 13.08 9.57
C LYS A 380 29.82 13.89 8.36
N GLN A 381 28.53 13.92 8.08
CA GLN A 381 27.98 14.93 7.18
C GLN A 381 28.27 16.30 7.79
N VAL A 382 29.01 17.11 7.06
CA VAL A 382 29.25 18.52 7.37
C VAL A 382 27.87 19.19 7.48
N GLU A 383 27.54 19.68 8.67
CA GLU A 383 26.34 20.47 8.91
C GLU A 383 26.34 21.67 7.98
N SER A 384 25.52 21.63 6.96
CA SER A 384 25.34 22.75 6.05
C SER A 384 24.57 23.88 6.77
N LYS A 385 25.13 25.10 6.66
CA LYS A 385 24.64 26.37 7.21
C LYS A 385 23.11 26.47 7.27
N LYS A 386 22.59 26.92 8.42
CA LYS A 386 21.17 27.21 8.72
C LYS A 386 20.62 28.32 7.81
N GLY A 387 20.25 27.99 6.59
CA GLY A 387 19.36 28.79 5.75
C GLY A 387 17.96 28.16 5.71
N LYS A 388 16.92 28.91 5.43
CA LYS A 388 15.57 28.39 5.15
C LYS A 388 15.64 27.54 3.86
N LYS A 389 16.02 26.26 4.00
CA LYS A 389 16.13 25.34 2.85
C LYS A 389 14.75 24.91 2.39
N ASP A 390 14.58 24.81 1.08
CA ASP A 390 13.44 24.12 0.48
C ASP A 390 13.34 22.69 1.02
N PHE A 391 12.11 22.17 1.09
CA PHE A 391 11.87 20.83 1.59
C PHE A 391 11.04 19.99 0.62
N LEU A 392 11.08 18.68 0.81
CA LEU A 392 10.35 17.72 -0.01
C LEU A 392 9.02 17.34 0.64
N ALA A 393 8.01 17.15 -0.19
CA ALA A 393 6.72 16.61 0.24
C ALA A 393 6.26 15.51 -0.73
N ARG A 394 5.69 14.44 -0.18
CA ARG A 394 5.08 13.33 -0.91
C ARG A 394 3.58 13.51 -0.93
N ILE A 395 2.99 13.64 -2.11
CA ILE A 395 1.54 13.67 -2.28
C ILE A 395 0.96 12.33 -1.82
N SER A 396 -0.05 12.38 -0.95
CA SER A 396 -0.68 11.22 -0.31
C SER A 396 -2.20 11.23 -0.37
N SER A 397 -2.79 12.05 -1.25
CA SER A 397 -4.22 12.04 -1.50
C SER A 397 -4.55 12.44 -2.93
N GLU A 398 -5.71 12.04 -3.38
CA GLU A 398 -6.35 12.62 -4.56
C GLU A 398 -6.70 14.09 -4.35
N ILE A 399 -7.20 14.70 -5.43
CA ILE A 399 -7.76 16.05 -5.34
C ILE A 399 -9.02 16.00 -4.48
N ILE A 400 -9.04 16.85 -3.45
CA ILE A 400 -10.21 17.10 -2.61
C ILE A 400 -10.83 18.45 -2.95
N LYS A 401 -12.16 18.51 -2.98
CA LYS A 401 -12.91 19.76 -3.13
C LYS A 401 -13.00 20.41 -1.75
N LEU A 402 -12.58 21.66 -1.68
CA LEU A 402 -12.66 22.51 -0.50
C LEU A 402 -13.79 23.53 -0.67
N GLY A 403 -14.14 24.27 0.37
CA GLY A 403 -15.08 25.38 0.30
C GLY A 403 -14.61 26.46 -0.69
N ASP A 404 -15.55 27.32 -1.12
CA ASP A 404 -15.31 28.48 -2.00
C ASP A 404 -14.63 28.14 -3.34
N GLY A 405 -14.91 26.94 -3.85
CA GLY A 405 -14.40 26.47 -5.13
C GLY A 405 -12.91 26.18 -5.16
N GLN A 406 -12.25 26.10 -4.02
CA GLN A 406 -10.86 25.69 -3.91
C GLN A 406 -10.72 24.18 -4.07
N ILE A 407 -9.54 23.77 -4.47
CA ILE A 407 -9.13 22.36 -4.49
C ILE A 407 -7.90 22.17 -3.60
N GLY A 408 -7.73 20.97 -3.09
CA GLY A 408 -6.58 20.65 -2.25
C GLY A 408 -6.05 19.25 -2.49
N ARG A 409 -4.83 18.98 -2.00
CA ARG A 409 -4.21 17.66 -1.87
C ARG A 409 -3.46 17.56 -0.55
N TYR A 410 -3.57 16.44 0.11
CA TYR A 410 -2.72 16.17 1.26
C TYR A 410 -1.32 15.71 0.82
N ALA A 411 -0.32 16.07 1.62
CA ALA A 411 1.06 15.64 1.41
C ALA A 411 1.76 15.42 2.75
N CYS A 412 2.77 14.54 2.74
CA CYS A 412 3.61 14.24 3.90
C CYS A 412 5.02 14.84 3.71
N SER A 413 5.55 15.51 4.74
CA SER A 413 6.86 16.18 4.70
C SER A 413 7.55 16.17 6.07
N GLU A 414 8.80 16.64 6.11
CA GLU A 414 9.52 16.90 7.37
C GLU A 414 8.84 17.98 8.25
N LYS A 415 7.99 18.83 7.65
CA LYS A 415 7.19 19.84 8.35
C LYS A 415 5.85 19.31 8.85
N GLY A 416 5.63 18.00 8.79
CA GLY A 416 4.41 17.34 9.19
C GLY A 416 3.47 17.06 8.01
N PHE A 417 2.18 16.92 8.34
CA PHE A 417 1.12 16.71 7.37
C PHE A 417 0.68 18.05 6.78
N LEU A 418 0.59 18.12 5.46
CA LEU A 418 0.31 19.34 4.71
C LEU A 418 -1.03 19.20 3.98
N LEU A 419 -1.76 20.30 3.87
CA LEU A 419 -2.86 20.49 2.94
C LEU A 419 -2.43 21.57 1.94
N LEU A 420 -2.05 21.13 0.73
CA LEU A 420 -1.75 22.04 -0.37
C LEU A 420 -3.07 22.51 -0.96
N THR A 421 -3.25 23.81 -1.13
CA THR A 421 -4.50 24.40 -1.64
C THR A 421 -4.24 25.29 -2.83
N GLU A 422 -5.23 25.38 -3.74
CA GLU A 422 -5.19 26.22 -4.94
C GLU A 422 -6.55 26.84 -5.20
N LYS A 423 -6.58 28.10 -5.66
CA LYS A 423 -7.82 28.77 -6.04
C LYS A 423 -8.36 28.20 -7.36
N LYS A 424 -9.68 28.10 -7.47
CA LYS A 424 -10.34 27.70 -8.72
C LYS A 424 -10.07 28.75 -9.80
N GLY A 425 -9.68 28.32 -11.00
CA GLY A 425 -9.45 29.21 -12.16
C GLY A 425 -8.00 29.49 -12.50
N SER A 426 -7.04 29.15 -11.65
CA SER A 426 -5.63 29.15 -12.02
C SER A 426 -5.29 27.92 -12.90
N ARG A 427 -4.22 28.00 -13.70
CA ARG A 427 -3.65 26.80 -14.33
C ARG A 427 -3.19 25.87 -13.22
N SER A 428 -4.02 24.84 -12.96
CA SER A 428 -3.94 24.07 -11.72
C SER A 428 -2.71 23.18 -11.69
N LYS A 429 -1.73 23.53 -10.87
CA LYS A 429 -0.56 22.69 -10.56
C LYS A 429 -0.92 21.45 -9.76
N LEU A 430 -1.94 21.57 -8.86
CA LEU A 430 -2.38 20.43 -8.07
C LEU A 430 -2.99 19.31 -8.91
N LYS A 431 -3.50 19.61 -10.11
CA LYS A 431 -3.99 18.60 -11.06
C LYS A 431 -2.86 17.81 -11.70
N GLU A 432 -1.67 18.41 -11.82
CA GLU A 432 -0.48 17.75 -12.37
C GLU A 432 0.18 16.80 -11.36
N TYR A 433 -0.11 16.95 -10.05
CA TYR A 433 0.43 16.10 -9.01
C TYR A 433 -0.52 14.94 -8.75
N VAL A 434 -0.06 13.73 -8.95
CA VAL A 434 -0.82 12.50 -8.65
C VAL A 434 -0.33 11.89 -7.34
N ASP A 435 -1.10 10.94 -6.79
CA ASP A 435 -0.68 10.19 -5.60
C ASP A 435 0.70 9.59 -5.79
N GLY A 436 1.55 9.73 -4.77
CA GLY A 436 2.92 9.28 -4.85
C GLY A 436 3.90 10.23 -5.53
N SER A 437 3.48 11.36 -6.07
CA SER A 437 4.39 12.39 -6.60
C SER A 437 5.25 13.00 -5.48
N LEU A 438 6.54 13.18 -5.75
CA LEU A 438 7.46 13.90 -4.88
C LEU A 438 7.63 15.32 -5.41
N ILE A 439 7.28 16.30 -4.59
CA ILE A 439 7.40 17.72 -4.93
C ILE A 439 8.39 18.42 -4.04
N LYS A 440 9.00 19.46 -4.55
CA LYS A 440 9.86 20.41 -3.82
C LYS A 440 9.05 21.66 -3.50
N ILE A 441 9.07 22.12 -2.24
CA ILE A 441 8.36 23.29 -1.73
C ILE A 441 9.37 24.35 -1.28
N GLU A 442 9.25 25.58 -1.79
CA GLU A 442 10.07 26.71 -1.38
C GLU A 442 9.71 27.15 0.04
N ASN A 443 10.67 27.11 0.97
CA ASN A 443 10.41 27.39 2.38
C ASN A 443 10.46 28.90 2.73
N GLU A 444 11.12 29.75 1.92
CA GLU A 444 11.36 31.15 2.24
C GLU A 444 10.08 31.99 2.36
N LYS A 445 9.00 31.55 1.70
CA LYS A 445 7.73 32.27 1.62
C LYS A 445 6.69 31.85 2.67
N ILE A 446 6.97 30.84 3.48
CA ILE A 446 6.04 30.36 4.50
C ILE A 446 6.23 31.20 5.77
N ASN A 447 5.47 32.29 5.90
CA ASN A 447 5.58 33.21 7.04
C ASN A 447 4.59 32.93 8.17
N ARG A 448 3.46 32.30 7.89
CA ARG A 448 2.42 31.89 8.86
C ARG A 448 1.87 30.54 8.52
N PHE A 449 1.54 29.75 9.53
CA PHE A 449 0.98 28.43 9.39
C PHE A 449 -0.50 28.48 9.80
N PHE A 450 -1.38 28.20 8.85
CA PHE A 450 -2.77 27.90 9.13
C PHE A 450 -2.93 26.39 9.19
N HIS A 451 -3.87 25.92 10.00
CA HIS A 451 -4.13 24.49 10.14
C HIS A 451 -5.52 24.16 9.64
N ASP A 452 -5.62 23.06 8.93
CA ASP A 452 -6.90 22.45 8.60
C ASP A 452 -7.59 21.96 9.87
N ARG A 453 -8.80 22.44 10.14
CA ARG A 453 -9.54 22.11 11.36
C ARG A 453 -9.87 20.64 11.50
N LYS A 454 -10.02 19.94 10.36
CA LYS A 454 -10.41 18.54 10.33
C LYS A 454 -9.24 17.60 10.61
N THR A 455 -8.06 17.90 10.10
CA THR A 455 -6.90 16.99 10.15
C THR A 455 -5.71 17.57 10.91
N GLY A 456 -5.73 18.84 11.25
CA GLY A 456 -4.58 19.54 11.79
C GLY A 456 -3.47 19.81 10.79
N ALA A 457 -3.63 19.43 9.50
CA ALA A 457 -2.62 19.62 8.48
C ALA A 457 -2.26 21.10 8.28
N LEU A 458 -0.99 21.40 8.04
CA LEU A 458 -0.53 22.73 7.68
C LEU A 458 -1.06 23.11 6.30
N ILE A 459 -1.78 24.22 6.19
CA ILE A 459 -2.31 24.71 4.91
C ILE A 459 -1.24 25.52 4.20
N ILE A 460 -0.93 25.14 2.97
CA ILE A 460 0.01 25.83 2.08
C ILE A 460 -0.70 26.13 0.76
N GLN A 461 -0.83 27.40 0.42
CA GLN A 461 -1.35 27.79 -0.87
C GLN A 461 -0.25 27.75 -1.94
N VAL A 462 -0.47 27.05 -3.04
CA VAL A 462 0.48 26.82 -4.15
C VAL A 462 -0.02 27.44 -5.46
#